data_220c827e5da8c089e75afa7413e53421
#
_entry.id   220c827e5da8c089e75afa7413e53421
#
_cell.length_a   1.000
_cell.length_b   1.000
_cell.length_c   1.000
_cell.angle_alpha   90.00
_cell.angle_beta   90.00
_cell.angle_gamma   90.00
#
_symmetry.space_group_name_H-M   'P 1'
#
loop_
_entity.id
_entity.type
_entity.pdbx_description
1 polymer ?
#
loop_
_entity_poly.entity_id
_entity_poly.type
_entity_poly.pdbx_seq_one_letter_code
_entity_poly.pdbx_strand_id
1 'polypeptide(L)'
;MKNSMPLVLGLAAVMTTGCGSEPLKRVDAFSHSPAPLELSESNARQALAAAAPCCVRIEQFPFQSIPVDFSASVLIDTSAPAFEFDSGKSFFRAFALPRDSKSFEIRLYSQAGDTVLAPSAMLLDSRFRMTRLLDADDFSYVPAEGLKGDSLDARLRIDRLYLDNPGNEHYLVLFSSERDSTGRTTLQHPAKAYAKALGNEPPSIPDPVARHSPTGVIKMVLIEDKVAGQQANTYVPAYSTGREMGNQLPSVPAPAVLPETKAYYRQGIDAALASKDLERALHLADEAARIGDADARAYLLERIQIK
;
A
#
# COMPACT_ATOMS: atom_id res chain seq x y z
N MET A 1 90.05 2.79 18.40
CA MET A 1 89.01 3.69 18.83
C MET A 1 88.33 4.23 17.58
N LYS A 2 87.24 3.61 17.09
CA LYS A 2 86.47 4.01 15.94
C LYS A 2 85.01 4.04 16.34
N ASN A 3 84.44 5.21 16.46
CA ASN A 3 83.03 5.40 16.69
C ASN A 3 82.23 5.26 15.39
N SER A 4 81.35 4.32 15.31
CA SER A 4 80.41 4.19 14.19
C SER A 4 79.11 4.70 14.69
N MET A 5 78.60 5.73 14.01
CA MET A 5 77.32 6.38 14.21
C MET A 5 76.25 5.71 13.31
N PRO A 6 75.14 5.23 13.79
CA PRO A 6 74.12 4.70 12.90
C PRO A 6 73.22 5.82 12.35
N LEU A 7 73.01 5.77 11.05
CA LEU A 7 72.16 6.63 10.28
C LEU A 7 70.71 6.20 10.51
N VAL A 8 69.85 7.05 11.12
CA VAL A 8 68.42 6.82 11.30
C VAL A 8 67.69 7.33 10.05
N LEU A 9 67.20 6.41 9.24
CA LEU A 9 66.32 6.73 8.11
C LEU A 9 64.91 6.96 8.66
N GLY A 10 64.45 8.20 8.64
CA GLY A 10 63.05 8.55 8.96
C GLY A 10 62.13 8.21 7.81
N LEU A 11 61.24 7.25 8.05
CA LEU A 11 60.15 6.89 7.13
C LEU A 11 59.00 7.87 7.34
N ALA A 12 58.79 8.83 6.43
CA ALA A 12 57.63 9.73 6.44
C ALA A 12 56.39 8.94 5.97
N ALA A 13 55.48 8.61 6.89
CA ALA A 13 54.19 8.05 6.56
C ALA A 13 53.28 9.16 6.03
N VAL A 14 53.02 9.17 4.72
CA VAL A 14 51.99 10.02 4.11
C VAL A 14 50.63 9.42 4.46
N MET A 15 49.92 10.06 5.38
CA MET A 15 48.49 9.75 5.63
C MET A 15 47.64 10.33 4.50
N THR A 16 47.26 9.48 3.55
CA THR A 16 46.18 9.80 2.62
C THR A 16 44.85 9.74 3.36
N THR A 17 44.30 10.90 3.68
CA THR A 17 42.90 11.01 4.10
C THR A 17 42.02 10.67 2.89
N GLY A 18 41.69 9.40 2.75
CA GLY A 18 40.65 8.95 1.82
C GLY A 18 39.30 9.52 2.30
N CYS A 19 38.64 10.31 1.45
CA CYS A 19 37.23 10.63 1.61
C CYS A 19 36.47 9.30 1.75
N GLY A 20 35.98 9.01 2.95
CA GLY A 20 35.05 7.92 3.18
C GLY A 20 33.76 8.23 2.46
N SER A 21 33.60 7.69 1.25
CA SER A 21 32.29 7.52 0.68
C SER A 21 31.54 6.57 1.62
N GLU A 22 30.55 7.08 2.37
CA GLU A 22 29.64 6.21 3.08
C GLU A 22 29.13 5.16 2.08
N PRO A 23 29.22 3.86 2.41
CA PRO A 23 28.66 2.85 1.53
C PRO A 23 27.17 3.15 1.45
N LEU A 24 26.69 3.43 0.21
CA LEU A 24 25.29 3.45 -0.10
C LEU A 24 24.68 2.25 0.61
N LYS A 25 23.80 2.48 1.60
CA LYS A 25 23.00 1.45 2.23
C LYS A 25 22.24 0.79 1.09
N ARG A 26 22.79 -0.28 0.55
CA ARG A 26 22.07 -1.16 -0.35
C ARG A 26 20.87 -1.62 0.46
N VAL A 27 19.73 -1.08 0.12
CA VAL A 27 18.47 -1.67 0.55
C VAL A 27 18.41 -2.99 -0.21
N ASP A 28 18.94 -4.04 0.41
CA ASP A 28 18.79 -5.40 -0.08
C ASP A 28 17.32 -5.77 0.03
N ALA A 29 16.55 -5.25 -0.93
CA ALA A 29 15.11 -5.41 -0.99
C ALA A 29 14.71 -6.90 -1.10
N PHE A 30 15.68 -7.80 -1.32
CA PHE A 30 15.44 -9.20 -1.61
C PHE A 30 16.34 -10.20 -0.87
N SER A 31 17.24 -9.76 -0.01
CA SER A 31 18.03 -10.68 0.79
C SER A 31 17.19 -11.24 1.92
N HIS A 32 16.94 -12.53 1.87
CA HIS A 32 16.28 -13.38 2.86
C HIS A 32 14.75 -13.18 2.98
N SER A 33 14.02 -13.36 1.87
CA SER A 33 12.71 -13.97 2.02
C SER A 33 12.92 -15.38 2.60
N PRO A 34 12.34 -15.72 3.76
CA PRO A 34 12.23 -17.13 4.11
C PRO A 34 11.59 -17.82 2.92
N ALA A 35 12.26 -18.85 2.36
CA ALA A 35 11.63 -19.66 1.32
C ALA A 35 10.27 -20.07 1.89
N PRO A 36 9.15 -19.78 1.23
CA PRO A 36 7.88 -20.27 1.71
C PRO A 36 8.05 -21.78 1.84
N LEU A 37 7.64 -22.36 2.97
CA LEU A 37 7.34 -23.78 2.98
C LEU A 37 6.29 -23.93 1.87
N GLU A 38 6.68 -24.47 0.73
CA GLU A 38 5.79 -24.70 -0.41
C GLU A 38 4.76 -25.74 -0.02
N LEU A 39 3.78 -25.30 0.76
CA LEU A 39 2.58 -26.07 0.96
C LEU A 39 1.89 -26.13 -0.39
N SER A 40 1.60 -27.32 -0.86
CA SER A 40 0.77 -27.46 -2.04
C SER A 40 -0.52 -26.64 -1.84
N GLU A 41 -1.03 -26.02 -2.89
CA GLU A 41 -2.27 -25.24 -2.85
C GLU A 41 -3.40 -25.99 -2.12
N SER A 42 -3.53 -27.30 -2.36
CA SER A 42 -4.53 -28.15 -1.72
C SER A 42 -4.36 -28.22 -0.20
N ASN A 43 -3.13 -28.34 0.30
CA ASN A 43 -2.86 -28.39 1.73
C ASN A 43 -3.13 -27.02 2.39
N ALA A 44 -2.80 -25.93 1.71
CA ALA A 44 -3.09 -24.58 2.19
C ALA A 44 -4.60 -24.32 2.30
N ARG A 45 -5.40 -24.78 1.32
CA ARG A 45 -6.86 -24.70 1.36
C ARG A 45 -7.47 -25.57 2.46
N GLN A 46 -6.98 -26.79 2.63
CA GLN A 46 -7.44 -27.66 3.69
C GLN A 46 -7.13 -27.06 5.07
N ALA A 47 -5.94 -26.49 5.25
CA ALA A 47 -5.57 -25.81 6.48
C ALA A 47 -6.46 -24.61 6.74
N LEU A 48 -6.76 -23.78 5.73
CA LEU A 48 -7.68 -22.66 5.87
C LEU A 48 -9.09 -23.11 6.25
N ALA A 49 -9.61 -24.15 5.62
CA ALA A 49 -10.93 -24.71 5.95
C ALA A 49 -10.99 -25.16 7.41
N ALA A 50 -9.92 -25.79 7.92
CA ALA A 50 -9.82 -26.28 9.29
C ALA A 50 -9.51 -25.18 10.33
N ALA A 51 -8.96 -24.03 9.91
CA ALA A 51 -8.55 -22.99 10.83
C ALA A 51 -9.78 -22.35 11.52
N ALA A 52 -9.73 -22.23 12.84
CA ALA A 52 -10.74 -21.48 13.58
C ALA A 52 -10.50 -19.97 13.40
N PRO A 53 -11.57 -19.16 13.21
CA PRO A 53 -11.42 -17.71 13.20
C PRO A 53 -10.80 -17.22 14.52
N CYS A 54 -9.80 -16.34 14.45
CA CYS A 54 -9.13 -15.80 15.64
C CYS A 54 -10.04 -14.88 16.46
N CYS A 55 -10.99 -14.27 15.82
CA CYS A 55 -11.62 -13.06 16.28
C CYS A 55 -13.08 -13.02 15.79
N VAL A 56 -13.92 -12.26 16.50
CA VAL A 56 -15.33 -12.03 16.12
C VAL A 56 -15.47 -10.71 15.35
N ARG A 57 -14.57 -9.74 15.62
CA ARG A 57 -14.61 -8.40 15.05
C ARG A 57 -13.22 -7.91 14.68
N ILE A 58 -13.15 -6.98 13.72
CA ILE A 58 -11.90 -6.42 13.19
C ILE A 58 -11.07 -5.72 14.28
N GLU A 59 -11.70 -5.08 15.24
CA GLU A 59 -11.03 -4.41 16.36
C GLU A 59 -10.18 -5.35 17.23
N GLN A 60 -10.44 -6.65 17.13
CA GLN A 60 -9.72 -7.70 17.87
C GLN A 60 -8.52 -8.26 17.10
N PHE A 61 -8.27 -7.77 15.89
CA PHE A 61 -7.15 -8.26 15.09
C PHE A 61 -5.81 -7.99 15.78
N PRO A 62 -4.83 -8.88 15.63
CA PRO A 62 -3.49 -8.69 16.16
C PRO A 62 -2.72 -7.68 15.29
N PHE A 63 -3.05 -6.40 15.42
CA PHE A 63 -2.38 -5.34 14.66
C PHE A 63 -0.93 -5.18 15.08
N GLN A 64 -0.02 -5.33 14.12
CA GLN A 64 1.41 -5.09 14.30
C GLN A 64 1.74 -3.66 13.90
N SER A 65 2.32 -2.87 14.81
CA SER A 65 2.79 -1.52 14.49
C SER A 65 4.01 -1.59 13.57
N ILE A 66 4.00 -0.75 12.53
CA ILE A 66 5.11 -0.65 11.57
C ILE A 66 5.64 0.78 11.49
N PRO A 67 6.97 0.97 11.32
CA PRO A 67 7.58 2.28 11.15
C PRO A 67 7.41 2.83 9.73
N VAL A 68 7.72 4.12 9.53
CA VAL A 68 7.62 4.80 8.22
C VAL A 68 8.63 4.28 7.17
N ASP A 69 9.72 3.69 7.61
CA ASP A 69 10.76 3.10 6.75
C ASP A 69 10.63 1.56 6.65
N PHE A 70 9.43 1.04 6.94
CA PHE A 70 9.17 -0.38 6.92
C PHE A 70 9.47 -0.98 5.55
N SER A 71 10.28 -2.04 5.54
CA SER A 71 10.56 -2.84 4.35
C SER A 71 10.82 -4.27 4.76
N ALA A 72 9.82 -5.13 4.59
CA ALA A 72 9.91 -6.54 4.97
C ALA A 72 9.03 -7.44 4.10
N SER A 73 9.33 -8.73 4.13
CA SER A 73 8.46 -9.77 3.59
C SER A 73 7.43 -10.16 4.65
N VAL A 74 6.17 -10.02 4.30
CA VAL A 74 5.01 -10.41 5.10
C VAL A 74 4.61 -11.81 4.67
N LEU A 75 4.77 -12.77 5.56
CA LEU A 75 4.36 -14.15 5.32
C LEU A 75 2.91 -14.35 5.77
N ILE A 76 2.05 -14.75 4.85
CA ILE A 76 0.69 -15.22 5.13
C ILE A 76 0.70 -16.73 4.90
N ASP A 77 0.78 -17.50 5.96
CA ASP A 77 0.85 -18.95 5.96
C ASP A 77 -0.22 -19.57 6.87
N THR A 78 -0.17 -20.87 7.06
CA THR A 78 -1.12 -21.60 7.90
C THR A 78 -1.01 -21.29 9.40
N SER A 79 0.04 -20.59 9.83
CA SER A 79 0.19 -20.07 11.20
C SER A 79 -0.41 -18.67 11.37
N ALA A 80 -0.77 -18.02 10.27
CA ALA A 80 -1.42 -16.73 10.32
C ALA A 80 -2.82 -16.86 10.91
N PRO A 81 -3.32 -15.81 11.61
CA PRO A 81 -4.70 -15.81 12.06
C PRO A 81 -5.66 -15.91 10.87
N ALA A 82 -6.77 -16.61 11.05
CA ALA A 82 -7.85 -16.69 10.08
C ALA A 82 -9.05 -15.86 10.56
N PHE A 83 -9.81 -15.32 9.59
CA PHE A 83 -11.02 -14.58 9.87
C PHE A 83 -12.06 -14.82 8.76
N GLU A 84 -13.34 -14.71 9.12
CA GLU A 84 -14.45 -14.81 8.17
C GLU A 84 -14.77 -13.41 7.69
N PHE A 85 -14.21 -13.02 6.54
CA PHE A 85 -14.52 -11.76 5.86
C PHE A 85 -15.83 -11.90 5.07
N ASP A 86 -16.45 -10.78 4.68
CA ASP A 86 -17.61 -10.80 3.78
C ASP A 86 -17.31 -11.49 2.44
N SER A 87 -16.06 -11.49 2.03
CA SER A 87 -15.54 -12.15 0.82
C SER A 87 -15.11 -13.60 1.02
N GLY A 88 -15.43 -14.20 2.18
CA GLY A 88 -15.09 -15.56 2.58
C GLY A 88 -13.92 -15.63 3.56
N LYS A 89 -13.65 -16.87 4.03
CA LYS A 89 -12.61 -17.13 5.03
C LYS A 89 -11.21 -16.95 4.44
N SER A 90 -10.34 -16.25 5.17
CA SER A 90 -8.95 -16.04 4.76
C SER A 90 -8.00 -16.03 5.95
N PHE A 91 -6.76 -16.49 5.71
CA PHE A 91 -5.62 -16.08 6.52
C PHE A 91 -5.33 -14.61 6.26
N PHE A 92 -4.85 -13.88 7.28
CA PHE A 92 -4.58 -12.47 7.15
C PHE A 92 -3.37 -11.99 7.97
N ARG A 93 -2.90 -10.79 7.66
CA ARG A 93 -1.99 -9.99 8.50
C ARG A 93 -2.56 -8.60 8.64
N ALA A 94 -2.45 -8.05 9.85
CA ALA A 94 -3.00 -6.74 10.17
C ALA A 94 -1.90 -5.80 10.72
N PHE A 95 -1.88 -4.57 10.25
CA PHE A 95 -0.84 -3.59 10.57
C PHE A 95 -1.46 -2.29 11.06
N ALA A 96 -0.88 -1.72 12.12
CA ALA A 96 -1.11 -0.35 12.51
C ALA A 96 -0.10 0.55 11.78
N LEU A 97 -0.61 1.45 10.96
CA LEU A 97 0.17 2.37 10.15
C LEU A 97 0.76 3.50 11.01
N PRO A 98 1.89 4.12 10.61
CA PRO A 98 2.46 5.26 11.30
C PRO A 98 1.44 6.41 11.40
N ARG A 99 1.27 6.97 12.61
CA ARG A 99 0.29 8.03 12.87
C ARG A 99 0.89 9.42 12.68
N ASP A 100 2.08 9.61 13.24
CA ASP A 100 2.79 10.91 13.28
C ASP A 100 3.79 11.02 12.11
N SER A 101 3.37 10.56 10.92
CA SER A 101 4.18 10.58 9.71
C SER A 101 3.67 11.60 8.72
N LYS A 102 4.51 11.99 7.77
CA LYS A 102 4.07 12.63 6.54
C LYS A 102 3.24 11.66 5.71
N SER A 103 2.66 12.14 4.61
CA SER A 103 2.09 11.25 3.61
C SER A 103 3.12 10.25 3.10
N PHE A 104 2.71 9.05 2.80
CA PHE A 104 3.60 7.98 2.34
C PHE A 104 2.92 7.06 1.34
N GLU A 105 3.73 6.35 0.57
CA GLU A 105 3.27 5.31 -0.35
C GLU A 105 3.57 3.93 0.26
N ILE A 106 2.61 3.03 0.22
CA ILE A 106 2.79 1.62 0.51
C ILE A 106 2.88 0.88 -0.83
N ARG A 107 3.96 0.16 -1.04
CA ARG A 107 4.13 -0.75 -2.17
C ARG A 107 4.00 -2.17 -1.70
N LEU A 108 3.14 -2.90 -2.38
CA LEU A 108 2.86 -4.31 -2.12
C LEU A 108 3.30 -5.12 -3.34
N TYR A 109 4.04 -6.20 -3.10
CA TYR A 109 4.53 -7.11 -4.12
C TYR A 109 4.25 -8.54 -3.67
N SER A 110 3.16 -9.14 -4.16
CA SER A 110 2.87 -10.55 -3.89
C SER A 110 3.71 -11.42 -4.80
N GLN A 111 4.63 -12.17 -4.20
CA GLN A 111 5.60 -13.00 -4.94
C GLN A 111 4.88 -14.16 -5.63
N ALA A 112 5.16 -14.34 -6.92
CA ALA A 112 4.60 -15.41 -7.74
C ALA A 112 5.68 -16.45 -8.07
N GLY A 113 5.29 -17.71 -7.95
CA GLY A 113 6.06 -18.91 -8.34
C GLY A 113 5.10 -19.93 -8.95
N ASP A 114 5.15 -21.19 -8.50
CA ASP A 114 4.14 -22.19 -8.87
C ASP A 114 2.75 -21.83 -8.33
N THR A 115 2.75 -21.10 -7.21
CA THR A 115 1.55 -20.50 -6.63
C THR A 115 1.77 -19.00 -6.38
N VAL A 116 0.67 -18.26 -6.22
CA VAL A 116 0.67 -16.85 -5.84
C VAL A 116 -0.51 -16.56 -4.91
N LEU A 117 -0.27 -15.79 -3.87
CA LEU A 117 -1.37 -15.19 -3.10
C LEU A 117 -1.92 -14.04 -3.94
N ALA A 118 -3.19 -14.10 -4.33
CA ALA A 118 -3.89 -12.96 -4.93
C ALA A 118 -4.46 -12.10 -3.80
N PRO A 119 -3.79 -10.99 -3.42
CA PRO A 119 -4.14 -10.30 -2.19
C PRO A 119 -5.29 -9.33 -2.38
N SER A 120 -6.00 -9.10 -1.27
CA SER A 120 -6.81 -7.91 -1.04
C SER A 120 -6.15 -7.08 0.06
N ALA A 121 -6.26 -5.76 -0.04
CA ALA A 121 -5.72 -4.82 0.95
C ALA A 121 -6.84 -3.91 1.45
N MET A 122 -7.25 -4.09 2.70
CA MET A 122 -8.30 -3.30 3.35
C MET A 122 -7.67 -2.24 4.23
N LEU A 123 -8.04 -0.98 4.01
CA LEU A 123 -7.64 0.17 4.82
C LEU A 123 -8.76 0.59 5.75
N LEU A 124 -8.40 0.88 7.00
CA LEU A 124 -9.36 1.24 8.04
C LEU A 124 -8.97 2.57 8.71
N ASP A 125 -9.98 3.34 9.10
CA ASP A 125 -9.80 4.55 9.90
C ASP A 125 -9.50 4.24 11.38
N SER A 126 -9.36 5.29 12.21
CA SER A 126 -9.11 5.14 13.65
C SER A 126 -10.23 4.45 14.42
N ARG A 127 -11.41 4.31 13.83
CA ARG A 127 -12.59 3.63 14.39
C ARG A 127 -12.82 2.26 13.76
N PHE A 128 -11.81 1.73 13.05
CA PHE A 128 -11.87 0.45 12.33
C PHE A 128 -12.93 0.39 11.23
N ARG A 129 -13.41 1.52 10.72
CA ARG A 129 -14.31 1.56 9.57
C ARG A 129 -13.48 1.48 8.30
N MET A 130 -13.92 0.66 7.37
CA MET A 130 -13.26 0.52 6.07
C MET A 130 -13.34 1.84 5.28
N THR A 131 -12.20 2.35 4.86
CA THR A 131 -12.05 3.55 4.03
C THR A 131 -11.83 3.18 2.57
N ARG A 132 -11.00 2.17 2.33
CA ARG A 132 -10.71 1.64 0.99
C ARG A 132 -10.51 0.13 1.04
N LEU A 133 -10.85 -0.52 -0.07
CA LEU A 133 -10.51 -1.91 -0.33
C LEU A 133 -9.88 -1.98 -1.72
N LEU A 134 -8.69 -2.54 -1.80
CA LEU A 134 -8.11 -3.03 -3.04
C LEU A 134 -8.41 -4.52 -3.10
N ASP A 135 -8.97 -4.97 -4.22
CA ASP A 135 -9.13 -6.40 -4.50
C ASP A 135 -8.02 -6.90 -5.44
N ALA A 136 -8.05 -8.16 -5.83
CA ALA A 136 -7.04 -8.74 -6.69
C ALA A 136 -6.94 -8.07 -8.08
N ASP A 137 -8.01 -7.43 -8.55
CA ASP A 137 -8.03 -6.73 -9.84
C ASP A 137 -7.22 -5.42 -9.79
N ASP A 138 -6.99 -4.87 -8.59
CA ASP A 138 -6.13 -3.69 -8.36
C ASP A 138 -4.64 -4.05 -8.33
N PHE A 139 -4.30 -5.34 -8.32
CA PHE A 139 -2.92 -5.83 -8.38
C PHE A 139 -2.56 -6.23 -9.81
N SER A 140 -1.56 -5.58 -10.35
CA SER A 140 -1.07 -5.84 -11.71
C SER A 140 0.07 -6.85 -11.69
N TYR A 141 0.03 -7.83 -12.59
CA TYR A 141 1.16 -8.73 -12.79
C TYR A 141 2.37 -7.96 -13.36
N VAL A 142 3.52 -8.14 -12.72
CA VAL A 142 4.80 -7.58 -13.16
C VAL A 142 5.79 -8.74 -13.34
N PRO A 143 6.34 -8.90 -14.57
CA PRO A 143 7.33 -9.94 -14.85
C PRO A 143 8.60 -9.77 -14.03
N ALA A 144 9.33 -10.86 -13.86
CA ALA A 144 10.65 -10.85 -13.24
C ALA A 144 11.60 -9.87 -13.95
N GLU A 145 12.27 -9.01 -13.16
CA GLU A 145 13.27 -8.05 -13.65
C GLU A 145 14.45 -7.97 -12.68
N GLY A 146 15.65 -8.18 -13.20
CA GLY A 146 16.86 -8.19 -12.38
C GLY A 146 16.83 -9.25 -11.30
N LEU A 147 16.83 -8.83 -10.03
CA LEU A 147 16.73 -9.72 -8.85
C LEU A 147 15.29 -9.85 -8.32
N LYS A 148 14.35 -9.12 -8.88
CA LYS A 148 12.95 -9.23 -8.54
C LYS A 148 12.33 -10.36 -9.36
N GLY A 149 11.72 -11.33 -8.68
CA GLY A 149 10.90 -12.36 -9.32
C GLY A 149 9.57 -11.81 -9.84
N ASP A 150 8.79 -12.69 -10.46
CA ASP A 150 7.41 -12.39 -10.84
C ASP A 150 6.57 -11.99 -9.62
N SER A 151 5.67 -11.04 -9.77
CA SER A 151 4.82 -10.57 -8.66
C SER A 151 3.51 -9.95 -9.14
N LEU A 152 2.53 -9.91 -8.23
CA LEU A 152 1.36 -9.06 -8.34
C LEU A 152 1.62 -7.81 -7.52
N ASP A 153 1.65 -6.65 -8.18
CA ASP A 153 2.06 -5.38 -7.60
C ASP A 153 0.89 -4.43 -7.43
N ALA A 154 0.82 -3.77 -6.27
CA ALA A 154 -0.08 -2.65 -6.04
C ALA A 154 0.64 -1.53 -5.29
N ARG A 155 0.11 -0.31 -5.43
CA ARG A 155 0.58 0.89 -4.73
C ARG A 155 -0.58 1.60 -4.08
N LEU A 156 -0.38 2.00 -2.85
CA LEU A 156 -1.36 2.68 -2.01
C LEU A 156 -0.77 4.02 -1.56
N ARG A 157 -1.43 5.11 -1.86
CA ARG A 157 -1.10 6.41 -1.29
C ARG A 157 -1.87 6.61 0.00
N ILE A 158 -1.15 6.88 1.09
CA ILE A 158 -1.71 7.26 2.39
C ILE A 158 -1.47 8.76 2.57
N ASP A 159 -2.54 9.52 2.61
CA ASP A 159 -2.47 10.97 2.78
C ASP A 159 -2.51 11.34 4.28
N ARG A 160 -1.60 12.22 4.69
CA ARG A 160 -1.45 12.76 6.03
C ARG A 160 -1.46 14.29 6.03
N LEU A 161 -2.08 14.91 5.04
CA LEU A 161 -2.14 16.36 4.94
C LEU A 161 -2.81 16.99 6.17
N TYR A 162 -3.82 16.31 6.72
CA TYR A 162 -4.54 16.72 7.94
C TYR A 162 -4.46 15.60 8.96
N LEU A 163 -3.57 15.71 9.94
CA LEU A 163 -3.31 14.67 10.94
C LEU A 163 -4.54 14.35 11.80
N ASP A 164 -5.36 15.36 12.08
CA ASP A 164 -6.57 15.23 12.91
C ASP A 164 -7.81 14.78 12.12
N ASN A 165 -7.67 14.49 10.83
CA ASN A 165 -8.80 14.01 10.02
C ASN A 165 -9.23 12.61 10.50
N PRO A 166 -10.46 12.43 11.01
CA PRO A 166 -10.95 11.15 11.51
C PRO A 166 -11.07 10.08 10.40
N GLY A 167 -11.05 10.49 9.13
CA GLY A 167 -11.03 9.60 7.97
C GLY A 167 -9.63 9.15 7.54
N ASN A 168 -8.57 9.60 8.23
CA ASN A 168 -7.24 9.11 7.96
C ASN A 168 -7.15 7.60 8.17
N GLU A 169 -6.41 6.94 7.29
CA GLU A 169 -6.21 5.50 7.34
C GLU A 169 -5.17 5.15 8.40
N HIS A 170 -5.58 4.38 9.39
CA HIS A 170 -4.77 4.00 10.54
C HIS A 170 -4.33 2.55 10.53
N TYR A 171 -5.03 1.70 9.76
CA TYR A 171 -4.76 0.28 9.74
C TYR A 171 -4.80 -0.26 8.31
N LEU A 172 -4.00 -1.29 8.07
CA LEU A 172 -3.97 -2.07 6.84
C LEU A 172 -4.16 -3.54 7.19
N VAL A 173 -5.07 -4.22 6.50
CA VAL A 173 -5.26 -5.66 6.60
C VAL A 173 -5.01 -6.28 5.23
N LEU A 174 -4.08 -7.24 5.17
CA LEU A 174 -3.77 -8.02 3.97
C LEU A 174 -4.37 -9.41 4.11
N PHE A 175 -5.16 -9.82 3.13
CA PHE A 175 -5.84 -11.11 3.08
C PHE A 175 -6.09 -11.52 1.62
N SER A 176 -6.81 -12.60 1.35
CA SER A 176 -7.22 -12.97 0.00
C SER A 176 -8.71 -13.33 0.01
N SER A 177 -9.48 -12.86 -0.97
CA SER A 177 -10.88 -13.27 -1.06
C SER A 177 -11.01 -14.74 -1.48
N GLU A 178 -12.12 -15.37 -1.15
CA GLU A 178 -12.40 -16.74 -1.59
C GLU A 178 -12.40 -16.85 -3.11
N ARG A 179 -13.03 -15.88 -3.80
CA ARG A 179 -13.04 -15.78 -5.26
C ARG A 179 -11.62 -15.73 -5.81
N ASP A 180 -10.79 -14.83 -5.29
CA ASP A 180 -9.48 -14.55 -5.86
C ASP A 180 -8.48 -15.65 -5.53
N SER A 181 -8.64 -16.33 -4.39
CA SER A 181 -7.83 -17.47 -4.01
C SER A 181 -8.00 -18.69 -4.93
N THR A 182 -9.06 -18.76 -5.75
CA THR A 182 -9.31 -19.84 -6.70
C THR A 182 -8.86 -19.54 -8.13
N GLY A 183 -8.33 -18.35 -8.38
CA GLY A 183 -7.89 -17.86 -9.69
C GLY A 183 -6.54 -18.43 -10.17
N ARG A 184 -6.05 -17.82 -11.24
CA ARG A 184 -4.76 -18.14 -11.86
C ARG A 184 -4.14 -16.88 -12.44
N THR A 185 -2.81 -16.83 -12.43
CA THR A 185 -2.03 -15.77 -13.08
C THR A 185 -1.07 -16.38 -14.09
N THR A 186 -1.12 -15.94 -15.35
CA THR A 186 -0.16 -16.33 -16.37
C THR A 186 1.11 -15.52 -16.20
N LEU A 187 2.24 -16.20 -16.01
CA LEU A 187 3.56 -15.59 -15.85
C LEU A 187 4.27 -15.53 -17.19
N GLN A 188 5.18 -14.59 -17.36
CA GLN A 188 6.01 -14.55 -18.56
C GLN A 188 7.10 -15.62 -18.48
N HIS A 189 7.18 -16.49 -19.52
CA HIS A 189 8.23 -17.50 -19.57
C HIS A 189 9.63 -16.83 -19.59
N PRO A 190 10.61 -17.28 -18.77
CA PRO A 190 11.94 -16.66 -18.70
C PRO A 190 12.65 -16.54 -20.05
N ALA A 191 12.51 -17.55 -20.92
CA ALA A 191 13.12 -17.49 -22.26
C ALA A 191 12.50 -16.39 -23.14
N LYS A 192 11.20 -16.09 -22.97
CA LYS A 192 10.56 -14.96 -23.67
C LYS A 192 11.02 -13.63 -23.10
N ALA A 193 11.16 -13.51 -21.78
CA ALA A 193 11.71 -12.32 -21.13
C ALA A 193 13.14 -12.05 -21.62
N TYR A 194 13.98 -13.08 -21.66
CA TYR A 194 15.35 -12.99 -22.15
C TYR A 194 15.43 -12.57 -23.63
N ALA A 195 14.64 -13.21 -24.51
CA ALA A 195 14.59 -12.84 -25.93
C ALA A 195 14.19 -11.36 -26.11
N LYS A 196 13.16 -10.90 -25.41
CA LYS A 196 12.74 -9.48 -25.43
C LYS A 196 13.85 -8.53 -24.97
N ALA A 197 14.57 -8.89 -23.89
CA ALA A 197 15.67 -8.07 -23.37
C ALA A 197 16.82 -7.91 -24.38
N LEU A 198 17.02 -8.90 -25.25
CA LEU A 198 18.01 -8.85 -26.34
C LEU A 198 17.46 -8.26 -27.65
N GLY A 199 16.20 -7.85 -27.70
CA GLY A 199 15.56 -7.39 -28.93
C GLY A 199 15.25 -8.49 -29.94
N ASN A 200 15.28 -9.75 -29.51
CA ASN A 200 14.99 -10.93 -30.35
C ASN A 200 13.49 -11.27 -30.32
N GLU A 201 13.04 -11.99 -31.34
CA GLU A 201 11.68 -12.54 -31.36
C GLU A 201 11.54 -13.60 -30.26
N PRO A 202 10.51 -13.49 -29.40
CA PRO A 202 10.27 -14.46 -28.32
C PRO A 202 9.89 -15.84 -28.87
N PRO A 203 10.43 -16.92 -28.29
CA PRO A 203 10.12 -18.27 -28.73
C PRO A 203 8.64 -18.61 -28.50
N SER A 204 8.06 -19.43 -29.40
CA SER A 204 6.67 -19.90 -29.27
C SER A 204 6.58 -21.08 -28.28
N ILE A 205 6.68 -20.77 -26.99
CA ILE A 205 6.53 -21.73 -25.89
C ILE A 205 5.42 -21.25 -24.94
N PRO A 206 4.70 -22.17 -24.28
CA PRO A 206 3.65 -21.77 -23.35
C PRO A 206 4.22 -21.03 -22.16
N ASP A 207 3.47 -20.04 -21.69
CA ASP A 207 3.78 -19.31 -20.48
C ASP A 207 3.40 -20.15 -19.24
N PRO A 208 4.19 -20.12 -18.15
CA PRO A 208 3.84 -20.77 -16.90
C PRO A 208 2.57 -20.16 -16.30
N VAL A 209 1.85 -20.94 -15.52
CA VAL A 209 0.64 -20.49 -14.83
C VAL A 209 0.80 -20.71 -13.33
N ALA A 210 0.84 -19.62 -12.57
CA ALA A 210 0.76 -19.66 -11.12
C ALA A 210 -0.70 -19.84 -10.67
N ARG A 211 -0.96 -20.85 -9.84
CA ARG A 211 -2.28 -21.03 -9.22
C ARG A 211 -2.40 -20.13 -8.01
N HIS A 212 -3.57 -19.52 -7.82
CA HIS A 212 -3.81 -18.74 -6.63
C HIS A 212 -3.92 -19.62 -5.40
N SER A 213 -3.33 -19.16 -4.29
CA SER A 213 -3.27 -19.88 -3.02
C SER A 213 -3.72 -18.96 -1.88
N PRO A 214 -4.34 -19.50 -0.82
CA PRO A 214 -4.67 -18.72 0.37
C PRO A 214 -3.43 -18.35 1.20
N THR A 215 -2.25 -18.84 0.81
CA THR A 215 -0.97 -18.55 1.46
C THR A 215 0.03 -17.99 0.47
N GLY A 216 0.96 -17.17 0.95
CA GLY A 216 2.02 -16.62 0.12
C GLY A 216 2.86 -15.57 0.84
N VAL A 217 3.72 -14.90 0.10
CA VAL A 217 4.61 -13.85 0.61
C VAL A 217 4.32 -12.54 -0.11
N ILE A 218 4.08 -11.50 0.68
CA ILE A 218 3.93 -10.13 0.17
C ILE A 218 5.11 -9.30 0.67
N LYS A 219 5.95 -8.81 -0.22
CA LYS A 219 6.92 -7.78 0.12
C LYS A 219 6.16 -6.47 0.30
N MET A 220 6.27 -5.85 1.47
CA MET A 220 5.67 -4.56 1.77
C MET A 220 6.76 -3.53 2.04
N VAL A 221 6.67 -2.38 1.38
CA VAL A 221 7.61 -1.27 1.51
C VAL A 221 6.83 0.02 1.72
N LEU A 222 7.14 0.75 2.78
CA LEU A 222 6.65 2.10 3.03
C LEU A 222 7.70 3.11 2.56
N ILE A 223 7.26 4.12 1.83
CA ILE A 223 8.12 5.20 1.34
C ILE A 223 7.49 6.52 1.74
N GLU A 224 8.08 7.19 2.72
CA GLU A 224 7.64 8.51 3.16
C GLU A 224 8.01 9.59 2.13
N ASP A 225 7.18 10.61 2.02
CA ASP A 225 7.47 11.76 1.17
C ASP A 225 8.69 12.52 1.66
N LYS A 226 9.66 12.72 0.79
CA LYS A 226 10.98 13.29 1.13
C LYS A 226 10.92 14.76 1.52
N VAL A 227 9.87 15.50 1.19
CA VAL A 227 9.84 16.96 1.33
C VAL A 227 8.75 17.41 2.30
N ALA A 228 9.21 17.87 3.48
CA ALA A 228 8.42 18.78 4.29
C ALA A 228 8.45 20.15 3.58
N GLY A 229 7.34 20.55 2.97
CA GLY A 229 7.20 21.90 2.42
C GLY A 229 7.03 22.04 0.93
N GLN A 230 7.05 20.99 0.14
CA GLN A 230 6.42 21.08 -1.18
C GLN A 230 4.92 21.05 -0.95
N GLN A 231 4.31 22.21 -1.08
CA GLN A 231 2.86 22.36 -1.12
C GLN A 231 2.33 21.25 -2.05
N ALA A 232 1.48 20.41 -1.50
CA ALA A 232 0.81 19.35 -2.24
C ALA A 232 -0.27 19.96 -3.16
N ASN A 233 0.13 20.96 -3.97
CA ASN A 233 -0.66 21.49 -5.07
C ASN A 233 -0.51 20.64 -6.32
N THR A 234 0.33 19.61 -6.29
CA THR A 234 0.34 18.61 -7.32
C THR A 234 -0.54 17.47 -6.83
N TYR A 235 -1.79 17.48 -7.24
CA TYR A 235 -2.63 16.30 -7.23
C TYR A 235 -1.89 15.20 -7.97
N VAL A 236 -1.18 14.37 -7.24
CA VAL A 236 -0.70 13.09 -7.76
C VAL A 236 -1.90 12.17 -7.70
N PRO A 237 -2.47 11.77 -8.86
CA PRO A 237 -3.57 10.81 -8.85
C PRO A 237 -3.15 9.63 -7.99
N ALA A 238 -3.99 9.24 -7.05
CA ALA A 238 -3.78 8.01 -6.33
C ALA A 238 -3.69 6.88 -7.38
N TYR A 239 -2.53 6.25 -7.48
CA TYR A 239 -2.32 5.15 -8.42
C TYR A 239 -3.06 3.87 -8.00
N SER A 240 -3.83 3.92 -6.96
CA SER A 240 -4.75 2.86 -6.60
C SER A 240 -6.15 3.27 -7.00
N THR A 241 -6.69 2.61 -7.97
CA THR A 241 -8.12 2.57 -8.22
C THR A 241 -8.83 1.68 -7.20
N GLY A 242 -8.37 1.71 -5.93
CA GLY A 242 -9.10 1.04 -4.87
C GLY A 242 -10.56 1.46 -4.97
N ARG A 243 -11.45 0.52 -5.25
CA ARG A 243 -12.89 0.79 -5.25
C ARG A 243 -13.24 1.37 -3.90
N GLU A 244 -13.73 2.61 -3.91
CA GLU A 244 -14.51 3.10 -2.79
C GLU A 244 -15.72 2.17 -2.70
N MET A 245 -15.63 1.16 -1.83
CA MET A 245 -16.80 0.36 -1.52
C MET A 245 -17.78 1.28 -0.81
N GLY A 246 -18.78 1.68 -1.56
CA GLY A 246 -19.98 2.30 -0.97
C GLY A 246 -20.43 1.41 0.17
N ASN A 247 -20.43 1.98 1.35
CA ASN A 247 -20.83 1.44 2.63
C ASN A 247 -22.04 0.50 2.51
N GLN A 248 -21.82 -0.80 2.48
CA GLN A 248 -22.87 -1.82 2.69
C GLN A 248 -22.67 -2.57 4.01
N LEU A 249 -21.97 -1.98 4.97
CA LEU A 249 -22.25 -2.31 6.36
C LEU A 249 -23.51 -1.55 6.76
N PRO A 250 -24.39 -2.11 7.62
CA PRO A 250 -25.54 -1.36 8.12
C PRO A 250 -24.99 -0.07 8.73
N SER A 251 -25.12 1.01 8.00
CA SER A 251 -24.69 2.32 8.42
C SER A 251 -25.46 2.67 9.67
N VAL A 252 -24.76 2.76 10.79
CA VAL A 252 -25.23 3.72 11.79
C VAL A 252 -25.29 5.03 11.01
N PRO A 253 -26.47 5.64 10.81
CA PRO A 253 -26.57 6.84 10.00
C PRO A 253 -25.57 7.84 10.56
N ALA A 254 -24.69 8.36 9.70
CA ALA A 254 -23.82 9.46 10.07
C ALA A 254 -24.71 10.52 10.73
N PRO A 255 -24.30 11.09 11.87
CA PRO A 255 -25.14 12.09 12.53
C PRO A 255 -25.49 13.16 11.49
N ALA A 256 -26.77 13.38 11.29
CA ALA A 256 -27.27 14.31 10.29
C ALA A 256 -26.60 15.67 10.52
N VAL A 257 -26.01 16.23 9.46
CA VAL A 257 -25.40 17.57 9.54
C VAL A 257 -26.46 18.55 10.00
N LEU A 258 -26.15 19.32 11.04
CA LEU A 258 -27.06 20.31 11.60
C LEU A 258 -27.46 21.34 10.52
N PRO A 259 -28.72 21.79 10.50
CA PRO A 259 -29.19 22.78 9.54
C PRO A 259 -28.32 24.05 9.51
N GLU A 260 -27.83 24.48 10.68
CA GLU A 260 -26.97 25.65 10.84
C GLU A 260 -25.62 25.43 10.15
N THR A 261 -25.04 24.24 10.23
CA THR A 261 -23.80 23.89 9.57
C THR A 261 -23.97 23.88 8.05
N LYS A 262 -25.08 23.33 7.55
CA LYS A 262 -25.40 23.40 6.11
C LYS A 262 -25.57 24.87 5.65
N ALA A 263 -26.27 25.68 6.43
CA ALA A 263 -26.45 27.09 6.12
C ALA A 263 -25.12 27.86 6.06
N TYR A 264 -24.21 27.57 6.98
CA TYR A 264 -22.86 28.16 6.98
C TYR A 264 -22.11 27.88 5.67
N TYR A 265 -22.04 26.61 5.24
CA TYR A 265 -21.36 26.28 4.00
C TYR A 265 -22.04 26.87 2.75
N ARG A 266 -23.36 26.86 2.69
CA ARG A 266 -24.12 27.48 1.57
C ARG A 266 -23.87 28.96 1.49
N GLN A 267 -23.86 29.66 2.62
CA GLN A 267 -23.54 31.09 2.67
C GLN A 267 -22.10 31.37 2.21
N GLY A 268 -21.14 30.51 2.61
CA GLY A 268 -19.76 30.59 2.17
C GLY A 268 -19.60 30.37 0.65
N ILE A 269 -20.32 29.38 0.09
CA ILE A 269 -20.36 29.12 -1.35
C ILE A 269 -20.93 30.32 -2.11
N ASP A 270 -22.05 30.88 -1.66
CA ASP A 270 -22.68 32.05 -2.29
C ASP A 270 -21.75 33.28 -2.25
N ALA A 271 -21.07 33.51 -1.13
CA ALA A 271 -20.10 34.59 -0.97
C ALA A 271 -18.89 34.43 -1.91
N ALA A 272 -18.36 33.20 -2.04
CA ALA A 272 -17.27 32.89 -2.96
C ALA A 272 -17.69 33.10 -4.43
N LEU A 273 -18.88 32.66 -4.81
CA LEU A 273 -19.42 32.89 -6.15
C LEU A 273 -19.68 34.38 -6.45
N ALA A 274 -20.12 35.16 -5.45
CA ALA A 274 -20.31 36.60 -5.59
C ALA A 274 -18.98 37.34 -5.80
N SER A 275 -17.88 36.86 -5.22
CA SER A 275 -16.53 37.35 -5.41
C SER A 275 -15.82 36.78 -6.65
N LYS A 276 -16.51 35.95 -7.44
CA LYS A 276 -15.97 35.21 -8.61
C LYS A 276 -14.82 34.25 -8.26
N ASP A 277 -14.74 33.80 -7.03
CA ASP A 277 -13.76 32.83 -6.53
C ASP A 277 -14.36 31.42 -6.61
N LEU A 278 -14.32 30.85 -7.82
CA LEU A 278 -14.87 29.53 -8.09
C LEU A 278 -14.09 28.42 -7.35
N GLU A 279 -12.79 28.58 -7.21
CA GLU A 279 -11.93 27.63 -6.52
C GLU A 279 -12.34 27.49 -5.05
N ARG A 280 -12.52 28.62 -4.37
CA ARG A 280 -13.02 28.64 -3.00
C ARG A 280 -14.42 28.08 -2.86
N ALA A 281 -15.31 28.34 -3.83
CA ALA A 281 -16.66 27.78 -3.82
C ALA A 281 -16.64 26.25 -3.93
N LEU A 282 -15.78 25.69 -4.79
CA LEU A 282 -15.58 24.26 -4.94
C LEU A 282 -15.03 23.62 -3.65
N HIS A 283 -14.02 24.23 -3.03
CA HIS A 283 -13.45 23.77 -1.76
C HIS A 283 -14.50 23.70 -0.64
N LEU A 284 -15.33 24.72 -0.51
CA LEU A 284 -16.40 24.75 0.51
C LEU A 284 -17.48 23.69 0.23
N ALA A 285 -17.83 23.44 -1.03
CA ALA A 285 -18.78 22.39 -1.39
C ALA A 285 -18.22 20.98 -1.10
N ASP A 286 -16.94 20.76 -1.37
CA ASP A 286 -16.26 19.49 -1.07
C ASP A 286 -16.09 19.28 0.43
N GLU A 287 -15.84 20.33 1.19
CA GLU A 287 -15.75 20.25 2.65
C GLU A 287 -17.13 19.92 3.25
N ALA A 288 -18.19 20.60 2.80
CA ALA A 288 -19.55 20.30 3.22
C ALA A 288 -19.96 18.85 2.90
N ALA A 289 -19.59 18.34 1.73
CA ALA A 289 -19.85 16.96 1.35
C ALA A 289 -19.12 15.96 2.26
N ARG A 290 -17.87 16.25 2.66
CA ARG A 290 -17.09 15.41 3.58
C ARG A 290 -17.69 15.32 4.98
N ILE A 291 -18.31 16.36 5.48
CA ILE A 291 -18.99 16.35 6.79
C ILE A 291 -20.40 15.73 6.72
N GLY A 292 -20.87 15.32 5.53
CA GLY A 292 -22.14 14.60 5.34
C GLY A 292 -23.27 15.42 4.70
N ASP A 293 -23.02 16.63 4.16
CA ASP A 293 -24.01 17.33 3.33
C ASP A 293 -23.92 16.84 1.88
N ALA A 294 -24.61 15.74 1.58
CA ALA A 294 -24.63 15.15 0.23
C ALA A 294 -25.12 16.12 -0.86
N ASP A 295 -25.87 17.15 -0.49
CA ASP A 295 -26.48 18.10 -1.42
C ASP A 295 -25.59 19.30 -1.73
N ALA A 296 -24.45 19.47 -1.05
CA ALA A 296 -23.59 20.66 -1.16
C ALA A 296 -23.06 20.89 -2.58
N ARG A 297 -22.64 19.82 -3.27
CA ARG A 297 -22.16 19.88 -4.66
C ARG A 297 -23.29 20.22 -5.64
N ALA A 298 -24.47 19.63 -5.45
CA ALA A 298 -25.65 19.92 -6.26
C ALA A 298 -26.04 21.39 -6.11
N TYR A 299 -26.03 21.91 -4.90
CA TYR A 299 -26.27 23.32 -4.58
C TYR A 299 -25.30 24.26 -5.33
N LEU A 300 -24.00 23.95 -5.32
CA LEU A 300 -23.00 24.73 -6.06
C LEU A 300 -23.28 24.74 -7.56
N LEU A 301 -23.56 23.57 -8.16
CA LEU A 301 -23.83 23.45 -9.59
C LEU A 301 -25.07 24.23 -10.02
N GLU A 302 -26.15 24.18 -9.21
CA GLU A 302 -27.36 24.96 -9.44
C GLU A 302 -27.06 26.46 -9.47
N ARG A 303 -26.24 26.96 -8.53
CA ARG A 303 -25.87 28.38 -8.43
C ARG A 303 -24.98 28.86 -9.59
N ILE A 304 -24.16 27.97 -10.15
CA ILE A 304 -23.34 28.29 -11.34
C ILE A 304 -24.21 28.36 -12.61
N GLN A 305 -25.23 27.52 -12.74
CA GLN A 305 -26.10 27.49 -13.94
C GLN A 305 -27.11 28.66 -14.01
N ILE A 306 -27.42 29.30 -12.90
CA ILE A 306 -28.39 30.43 -12.86
C ILE A 306 -27.73 31.78 -13.20
N LYS A 307 -26.42 31.82 -13.41
CA LYS A 307 -25.67 33.04 -13.78
C LYS A 307 -25.19 32.96 -15.22
#